data_ebccbb434705b5c7ae0ca018a0b55e98
#
_entry.id   ebccbb434705b5c7ae0ca018a0b55e98
#
_cell.length_a   1.000
_cell.length_b   1.000
_cell.length_c   1.000
_cell.angle_alpha   90.00
_cell.angle_beta   90.00
_cell.angle_gamma   90.00
#
_symmetry.space_group_name_H-M   'P 1'
#
loop_
_entity.id
_entity.type
_entity.pdbx_description
1 polymer ?
#
loop_
_entity_poly.entity_id
_entity_poly.type
_entity_poly.pdbx_seq_one_letter_code
_entity_poly.pdbx_strand_id
1 'polypeptide(L)'
;KLTAWEFLDLVSNLYRMPRDISRKRAEYLLSMFGLADRGNELLEGYSHGMRQKVVLAAALIHQPRVILMDEPTVGLDPHSARLLKDLLLELAQQGVTIFLSTHILEIAERMCHRVGILKEGQLLAQGSPAELRQLTGHGEESLEDIFLELTGAQENAELIQSLEEGNDN
;
A
#
# COMPACT_ATOMS: atom_id res chain seq x y z
N LYS A 1 -1.79 24.88 8.19
CA LYS A 1 -0.43 25.43 7.98
C LYS A 1 0.51 24.90 9.06
N LEU A 2 0.93 23.65 8.92
CA LEU A 2 1.86 22.99 9.85
C LEU A 2 3.11 22.55 9.09
N THR A 3 4.22 22.50 9.78
CA THR A 3 5.42 21.78 9.36
C THR A 3 5.22 20.27 9.59
N ALA A 4 6.12 19.42 9.03
CA ALA A 4 6.06 17.99 9.29
C ALA A 4 6.29 17.65 10.78
N TRP A 5 7.19 18.39 11.44
CA TRP A 5 7.42 18.25 12.88
C TRP A 5 6.18 18.57 13.71
N GLU A 6 5.54 19.70 13.43
CA GLU A 6 4.32 20.14 14.14
C GLU A 6 3.16 19.16 13.91
N PHE A 7 3.03 18.63 12.69
CA PHE A 7 1.99 17.65 12.39
C PHE A 7 2.22 16.34 13.15
N LEU A 8 3.43 15.81 13.17
CA LEU A 8 3.75 14.61 13.92
C LEU A 8 3.63 14.82 15.43
N ASP A 9 3.98 15.99 15.95
CA ASP A 9 3.78 16.35 17.37
C ASP A 9 2.28 16.42 17.70
N LEU A 10 1.47 17.03 16.84
CA LEU A 10 0.01 17.05 16.99
C LEU A 10 -0.57 15.63 17.08
N VAL A 11 -0.21 14.75 16.13
CA VAL A 11 -0.68 13.36 16.12
C VAL A 11 -0.23 12.63 17.38
N SER A 12 1.04 12.78 17.76
CA SER A 12 1.58 12.16 18.98
C SER A 12 0.83 12.58 20.25
N ASN A 13 0.48 13.88 20.34
CA ASN A 13 -0.28 14.41 21.47
C ASN A 13 -1.73 13.85 21.50
N LEU A 14 -2.37 13.67 20.35
CA LEU A 14 -3.69 13.03 20.26
C LEU A 14 -3.67 11.60 20.78
N TYR A 15 -2.58 10.87 20.53
CA TYR A 15 -2.35 9.52 21.07
C TYR A 15 -1.72 9.51 22.47
N ARG A 16 -1.56 10.69 23.11
CA ARG A 16 -1.00 10.84 24.47
C ARG A 16 0.38 10.21 24.64
N MET A 17 1.20 10.28 23.61
CA MET A 17 2.57 9.75 23.67
C MET A 17 3.47 10.63 24.54
N PRO A 18 4.39 10.04 25.32
CA PRO A 18 5.44 10.80 26.01
C PRO A 18 6.30 11.57 24.98
N ARG A 19 6.60 12.84 25.30
CA ARG A 19 7.29 13.76 24.35
C ARG A 19 8.67 13.28 23.91
N ASP A 20 9.43 12.68 24.81
CA ASP A 20 10.75 12.13 24.53
C ASP A 20 10.69 10.97 23.55
N ILE A 21 9.67 10.10 23.67
CA ILE A 21 9.42 8.98 22.77
C ILE A 21 8.93 9.49 21.41
N SER A 22 7.93 10.35 21.40
CA SER A 22 7.35 10.86 20.15
C SER A 22 8.37 11.60 19.29
N ARG A 23 9.24 12.42 19.93
CA ARG A 23 10.29 13.17 19.22
C ARG A 23 11.30 12.23 18.54
N LYS A 24 11.80 11.23 19.26
CA LYS A 24 12.74 10.25 18.69
C LYS A 24 12.12 9.47 17.53
N ARG A 25 10.84 9.10 17.65
CA ARG A 25 10.14 8.40 16.59
C ARG A 25 9.86 9.28 15.38
N ALA A 26 9.46 10.55 15.59
CA ALA A 26 9.28 11.50 14.51
C ALA A 26 10.58 11.71 13.73
N GLU A 27 11.71 11.88 14.44
CA GLU A 27 13.04 11.99 13.84
C GLU A 27 13.40 10.76 13.01
N TYR A 28 13.20 9.56 13.56
CA TYR A 28 13.44 8.31 12.86
C TYR A 28 12.58 8.20 11.60
N LEU A 29 11.26 8.45 11.69
CA LEU A 29 10.34 8.32 10.57
C LEU A 29 10.61 9.37 9.47
N LEU A 30 10.88 10.63 9.84
CA LEU A 30 11.22 11.67 8.87
C LEU A 30 12.56 11.35 8.18
N SER A 31 13.55 10.87 8.91
CA SER A 31 14.84 10.45 8.33
C SER A 31 14.65 9.27 7.37
N MET A 32 13.90 8.26 7.78
CA MET A 32 13.61 7.08 6.98
C MET A 32 12.93 7.45 5.64
N PHE A 33 11.99 8.39 5.67
CA PHE A 33 11.32 8.88 4.45
C PHE A 33 12.09 9.98 3.71
N GLY A 34 13.31 10.33 4.12
CA GLY A 34 14.15 11.35 3.48
C GLY A 34 13.59 12.78 3.62
N LEU A 35 12.89 13.06 4.72
CA LEU A 35 12.25 14.35 4.98
C LEU A 35 12.86 15.10 6.16
N ALA A 36 13.94 14.60 6.80
CA ALA A 36 14.53 15.20 7.99
C ALA A 36 14.96 16.66 7.77
N ASP A 37 15.67 16.94 6.67
CA ASP A 37 16.17 18.28 6.34
C ASP A 37 15.05 19.26 5.95
N ARG A 38 13.90 18.75 5.56
CA ARG A 38 12.74 19.53 5.14
C ARG A 38 11.64 19.58 6.19
N GLY A 39 11.83 18.93 7.31
CA GLY A 39 10.83 18.77 8.37
C GLY A 39 10.28 20.09 8.95
N ASN A 40 11.02 21.20 8.82
CA ASN A 40 10.63 22.55 9.25
C ASN A 40 9.91 23.37 8.16
N GLU A 41 9.81 22.86 6.93
CA GLU A 41 9.04 23.51 5.87
C GLU A 41 7.55 23.23 6.04
N LEU A 42 6.70 24.18 5.61
CA LEU A 42 5.26 24.01 5.66
C LEU A 42 4.79 22.88 4.72
N LEU A 43 3.88 22.03 5.19
CA LEU A 43 3.32 20.92 4.42
C LEU A 43 2.57 21.38 3.16
N GLU A 44 2.08 22.62 3.12
CA GLU A 44 1.46 23.19 1.91
C GLU A 44 2.44 23.29 0.74
N GLY A 45 3.74 23.47 1.00
CA GLY A 45 4.81 23.50 0.00
C GLY A 45 5.32 22.12 -0.43
N TYR A 46 4.85 21.04 0.19
CA TYR A 46 5.31 19.69 -0.13
C TYR A 46 4.69 19.18 -1.43
N SER A 47 5.45 18.39 -2.18
CA SER A 47 4.90 17.59 -3.29
C SER A 47 3.87 16.57 -2.78
N HIS A 48 3.08 15.99 -3.69
CA HIS A 48 2.12 14.94 -3.33
C HIS A 48 2.82 13.77 -2.60
N GLY A 49 3.91 13.25 -3.18
CA GLY A 49 4.67 12.15 -2.57
C GLY A 49 5.27 12.50 -1.21
N MET A 50 5.77 13.74 -1.01
CA MET A 50 6.25 14.18 0.31
C MET A 50 5.12 14.23 1.34
N ARG A 51 3.94 14.72 0.97
CA ARG A 51 2.77 14.70 1.86
C ARG A 51 2.36 13.28 2.22
N GLN A 52 2.35 12.38 1.24
CA GLN A 52 2.06 10.95 1.47
C GLN A 52 3.02 10.34 2.50
N LYS A 53 4.33 10.62 2.39
CA LYS A 53 5.34 10.16 3.36
C LYS A 53 5.08 10.67 4.78
N VAL A 54 4.67 11.93 4.93
CA VAL A 54 4.32 12.50 6.26
C VAL A 54 3.06 11.83 6.82
N VAL A 55 2.05 11.57 5.99
CA VAL A 55 0.85 10.85 6.41
C VAL A 55 1.18 9.43 6.87
N LEU A 56 2.06 8.73 6.14
CA LEU A 56 2.56 7.40 6.55
C LEU A 56 3.32 7.48 7.87
N ALA A 57 4.20 8.47 8.04
CA ALA A 57 4.90 8.70 9.30
C ALA A 57 3.92 8.93 10.47
N ALA A 58 2.87 9.73 10.25
CA ALA A 58 1.84 9.98 11.25
C ALA A 58 1.03 8.72 11.61
N ALA A 59 0.72 7.88 10.63
CA ALA A 59 0.04 6.60 10.86
C ALA A 59 0.90 5.61 11.68
N LEU A 60 2.22 5.73 11.62
CA LEU A 60 3.17 4.81 12.25
C LEU A 60 3.73 5.31 13.60
N ILE A 61 3.63 6.62 13.88
CA ILE A 61 4.32 7.23 15.02
C ILE A 61 3.88 6.64 16.36
N HIS A 62 2.60 6.30 16.50
CA HIS A 62 2.00 5.78 17.74
C HIS A 62 2.09 4.26 17.90
N GLN A 63 2.84 3.57 17.03
CA GLN A 63 3.05 2.11 17.03
C GLN A 63 1.73 1.32 17.05
N PRO A 64 0.89 1.46 16.02
CA PRO A 64 -0.38 0.76 15.98
C PRO A 64 -0.19 -0.76 15.92
N ARG A 65 -1.13 -1.51 16.48
CA ARG A 65 -1.19 -2.97 16.34
C ARG A 65 -1.93 -3.40 15.07
N VAL A 66 -2.72 -2.50 14.51
CA VAL A 66 -3.47 -2.69 13.27
C VAL A 66 -3.30 -1.45 12.40
N ILE A 67 -2.99 -1.66 11.13
CA ILE A 67 -2.81 -0.59 10.14
C ILE A 67 -3.76 -0.87 8.98
N LEU A 68 -4.55 0.14 8.62
CA LEU A 68 -5.42 0.13 7.44
C LEU A 68 -4.87 1.15 6.43
N MET A 69 -4.62 0.70 5.22
CA MET A 69 -4.08 1.55 4.15
C MET A 69 -4.86 1.36 2.86
N ASP A 70 -5.14 2.46 2.21
CA ASP A 70 -5.74 2.50 0.88
C ASP A 70 -4.69 2.98 -0.12
N GLU A 71 -4.35 2.13 -1.10
CA GLU A 71 -3.37 2.39 -2.15
C GLU A 71 -2.05 3.01 -1.65
N PRO A 72 -1.35 2.42 -0.67
CA PRO A 72 -0.29 3.11 0.07
C PRO A 72 0.95 3.43 -0.77
N THR A 73 1.13 2.82 -1.93
CA THR A 73 2.29 3.04 -2.82
C THR A 73 2.02 4.04 -3.94
N VAL A 74 0.76 4.38 -4.18
CA VAL A 74 0.39 5.34 -5.21
C VAL A 74 0.94 6.74 -4.89
N GLY A 75 1.59 7.37 -5.88
CA GLY A 75 2.20 8.70 -5.71
C GLY A 75 3.56 8.72 -5.02
N LEU A 76 4.09 7.57 -4.62
CA LEU A 76 5.47 7.46 -4.14
C LEU A 76 6.45 7.24 -5.31
N ASP A 77 7.65 7.77 -5.16
CA ASP A 77 8.77 7.38 -6.03
C ASP A 77 9.18 5.91 -5.79
N PRO A 78 9.85 5.25 -6.75
CA PRO A 78 10.19 3.82 -6.63
C PRO A 78 11.00 3.47 -5.38
N HIS A 79 11.91 4.34 -4.95
CA HIS A 79 12.71 4.12 -3.75
C HIS A 79 11.83 4.15 -2.50
N SER A 80 10.96 5.14 -2.38
CA SER A 80 10.05 5.29 -1.24
C SER A 80 8.98 4.19 -1.20
N ALA A 81 8.48 3.75 -2.37
CA ALA A 81 7.56 2.62 -2.45
C ALA A 81 8.22 1.33 -1.97
N ARG A 82 9.48 1.08 -2.34
CA ARG A 82 10.25 -0.07 -1.85
C ARG A 82 10.47 -0.01 -0.35
N LEU A 83 10.91 1.14 0.16
CA LEU A 83 11.14 1.35 1.59
C LEU A 83 9.87 1.11 2.41
N LEU A 84 8.72 1.59 1.91
CA LEU A 84 7.43 1.33 2.56
C LEU A 84 7.11 -0.17 2.60
N LYS A 85 7.31 -0.89 1.48
CA LYS A 85 7.09 -2.34 1.43
C LYS A 85 7.95 -3.08 2.46
N ASP A 86 9.25 -2.77 2.49
CA ASP A 86 10.19 -3.40 3.43
C ASP A 86 9.77 -3.13 4.88
N LEU A 87 9.37 -1.88 5.20
CA LEU A 87 8.87 -1.51 6.52
C LEU A 87 7.59 -2.27 6.90
N LEU A 88 6.62 -2.39 5.98
CA LEU A 88 5.37 -3.11 6.25
C LEU A 88 5.63 -4.59 6.51
N LEU A 89 6.53 -5.21 5.75
CA LEU A 89 6.93 -6.61 5.99
C LEU A 89 7.58 -6.79 7.35
N GLU A 90 8.48 -5.88 7.76
CA GLU A 90 9.11 -5.91 9.07
C GLU A 90 8.07 -5.75 10.20
N LEU A 91 7.15 -4.79 10.08
CA LEU A 91 6.07 -4.61 11.05
C LEU A 91 5.16 -5.84 11.16
N ALA A 92 4.84 -6.49 10.03
CA ALA A 92 4.07 -7.73 10.03
C ALA A 92 4.80 -8.87 10.77
N GLN A 93 6.12 -9.01 10.58
CA GLN A 93 6.94 -9.96 11.32
C GLN A 93 6.98 -9.67 12.83
N GLN A 94 6.85 -8.41 13.23
CA GLN A 94 6.74 -7.98 14.62
C GLN A 94 5.32 -8.17 15.19
N GLY A 95 4.39 -8.75 14.43
CA GLY A 95 3.02 -9.05 14.85
C GLY A 95 2.01 -7.92 14.66
N VAL A 96 2.35 -6.89 13.87
CA VAL A 96 1.38 -5.86 13.46
C VAL A 96 0.49 -6.43 12.36
N THR A 97 -0.82 -6.30 12.52
CA THR A 97 -1.78 -6.66 11.48
C THR A 97 -1.89 -5.53 10.46
N ILE A 98 -1.65 -5.84 9.20
CA ILE A 98 -1.72 -4.86 8.11
C ILE A 98 -2.82 -5.27 7.14
N PHE A 99 -3.76 -4.38 6.93
CA PHE A 99 -4.78 -4.50 5.90
C PHE A 99 -4.56 -3.38 4.88
N LEU A 100 -4.37 -3.74 3.62
CA LEU A 100 -4.19 -2.77 2.54
C LEU A 100 -5.11 -3.09 1.37
N SER A 101 -5.65 -2.06 0.72
CA SER A 101 -6.21 -2.17 -0.61
C SER A 101 -5.15 -1.81 -1.64
N THR A 102 -5.15 -2.49 -2.77
CA THR A 102 -4.29 -2.16 -3.91
C THR A 102 -4.85 -2.74 -5.20
N HIS A 103 -4.64 -2.03 -6.31
CA HIS A 103 -4.85 -2.54 -7.64
C HIS A 103 -3.55 -3.10 -8.26
N ILE A 104 -2.43 -3.02 -7.54
CA ILE A 104 -1.13 -3.55 -7.98
C ILE A 104 -1.00 -4.99 -7.49
N LEU A 105 -1.39 -5.94 -8.33
CA LEU A 105 -1.49 -7.36 -7.99
C LEU A 105 -0.15 -7.97 -7.58
N GLU A 106 0.97 -7.49 -8.14
CA GLU A 106 2.31 -7.89 -7.73
C GLU A 106 2.60 -7.58 -6.25
N ILE A 107 2.07 -6.47 -5.73
CA ILE A 107 2.20 -6.14 -4.30
C ILE A 107 1.42 -7.14 -3.46
N ALA A 108 0.17 -7.43 -3.82
CA ALA A 108 -0.66 -8.40 -3.12
C ALA A 108 -0.01 -9.79 -3.12
N GLU A 109 0.52 -10.22 -4.27
CA GLU A 109 1.14 -11.53 -4.42
C GLU A 109 2.42 -11.70 -3.59
N ARG A 110 3.29 -10.67 -3.54
CA ARG A 110 4.59 -10.76 -2.88
C ARG A 110 4.59 -10.43 -1.40
N MET A 111 3.61 -9.64 -0.94
CA MET A 111 3.63 -9.10 0.43
C MET A 111 2.52 -9.65 1.31
N CYS A 112 1.38 -10.05 0.73
CA CYS A 112 0.22 -10.40 1.52
C CYS A 112 0.21 -11.90 1.87
N HIS A 113 -0.03 -12.21 3.14
CA HIS A 113 -0.27 -13.60 3.58
C HIS A 113 -1.63 -14.10 3.11
N ARG A 114 -2.61 -13.19 3.02
CA ARG A 114 -3.96 -13.46 2.52
C ARG A 114 -4.41 -12.32 1.61
N VAL A 115 -5.12 -12.67 0.56
CA VAL A 115 -5.66 -11.75 -0.43
C VAL A 115 -7.16 -11.99 -0.55
N GLY A 116 -7.93 -10.91 -0.68
CA GLY A 116 -9.35 -10.95 -1.02
C GLY A 116 -9.56 -10.23 -2.36
N ILE A 117 -10.22 -10.89 -3.30
CA ILE A 117 -10.59 -10.32 -4.60
C ILE A 117 -12.00 -9.77 -4.51
N LEU A 118 -12.14 -8.48 -4.76
CA LEU A 118 -13.40 -7.74 -4.69
C LEU A 118 -13.83 -7.28 -6.08
N LYS A 119 -15.10 -7.46 -6.42
CA LYS A 119 -15.75 -6.88 -7.60
C LYS A 119 -17.14 -6.37 -7.23
N GLU A 120 -17.46 -5.12 -7.58
CA GLU A 120 -18.78 -4.51 -7.36
C GLU A 120 -19.28 -4.62 -5.91
N GLY A 121 -18.35 -4.49 -4.94
CA GLY A 121 -18.65 -4.61 -3.50
C GLY A 121 -18.83 -6.04 -2.99
N GLN A 122 -18.64 -7.05 -3.82
CA GLN A 122 -18.71 -8.46 -3.45
C GLN A 122 -17.32 -9.09 -3.35
N LEU A 123 -17.12 -9.92 -2.32
CA LEU A 123 -15.91 -10.71 -2.16
C LEU A 123 -16.05 -11.99 -3.02
N LEU A 124 -15.33 -12.03 -4.14
CA LEU A 124 -15.38 -13.17 -5.08
C LEU A 124 -14.54 -14.34 -4.59
N ALA A 125 -13.34 -14.09 -4.07
CA ALA A 125 -12.44 -15.11 -3.54
C ALA A 125 -11.57 -14.55 -2.43
N GLN A 126 -11.10 -15.41 -1.52
CA GLN A 126 -10.11 -15.07 -0.51
C GLN A 126 -9.24 -16.25 -0.15
N GLY A 127 -7.95 -16.01 0.08
CA GLY A 127 -7.01 -17.06 0.45
C GLY A 127 -5.58 -16.53 0.48
N SER A 128 -4.63 -17.40 0.77
CA SER A 128 -3.23 -17.12 0.44
C SER A 128 -3.05 -17.09 -1.09
N PRO A 129 -2.01 -16.44 -1.63
CA PRO A 129 -1.74 -16.49 -3.07
C PRO A 129 -1.67 -17.93 -3.61
N ALA A 130 -1.13 -18.88 -2.83
CA ALA A 130 -1.05 -20.27 -3.20
C ALA A 130 -2.44 -20.97 -3.24
N GLU A 131 -3.32 -20.67 -2.28
CA GLU A 131 -4.69 -21.18 -2.26
C GLU A 131 -5.50 -20.63 -3.44
N LEU A 132 -5.33 -19.35 -3.78
CA LEU A 132 -6.02 -18.72 -4.91
C LEU A 132 -5.61 -19.36 -6.25
N ARG A 133 -4.31 -19.67 -6.45
CA ARG A 133 -3.83 -20.39 -7.64
C ARG A 133 -4.46 -21.78 -7.81
N GLN A 134 -4.82 -22.44 -6.71
CA GLN A 134 -5.47 -23.74 -6.78
C GLN A 134 -6.94 -23.65 -7.21
N LEU A 135 -7.61 -22.51 -7.05
CA LEU A 135 -9.01 -22.32 -7.44
C LEU A 135 -9.21 -22.34 -8.96
N THR A 136 -8.23 -21.85 -9.73
CA THR A 136 -8.28 -21.81 -11.20
C THR A 136 -7.82 -23.12 -11.87
N GLY A 137 -7.27 -24.05 -11.10
CA GLY A 137 -6.81 -25.35 -11.61
C GLY A 137 -5.48 -25.32 -12.38
N HIS A 138 -4.85 -24.17 -12.53
CA HIS A 138 -3.58 -23.95 -13.22
C HIS A 138 -2.54 -23.42 -12.24
N GLY A 139 -1.76 -24.31 -11.63
CA GLY A 139 -0.87 -24.01 -10.49
C GLY A 139 0.29 -23.03 -10.73
N GLU A 140 0.50 -22.55 -11.95
CA GLU A 140 1.58 -21.61 -12.33
C GLU A 140 1.07 -20.20 -12.67
N GLU A 141 -0.24 -19.93 -12.60
CA GLU A 141 -0.81 -18.63 -12.93
C GLU A 141 -0.44 -17.56 -11.92
N SER A 142 -0.27 -16.33 -12.43
CA SER A 142 -0.08 -15.14 -11.61
C SER A 142 -1.39 -14.74 -10.91
N LEU A 143 -1.30 -13.94 -9.86
CA LEU A 143 -2.50 -13.39 -9.22
C LEU A 143 -3.29 -12.48 -10.20
N GLU A 144 -2.62 -11.94 -11.22
CA GLU A 144 -3.25 -11.15 -12.28
C GLU A 144 -4.15 -12.01 -13.16
N ASP A 145 -3.68 -13.18 -13.60
CA ASP A 145 -4.48 -14.11 -14.41
C ASP A 145 -5.72 -14.55 -13.64
N ILE A 146 -5.56 -14.92 -12.37
CA ILE A 146 -6.66 -15.30 -11.47
C ILE A 146 -7.68 -14.16 -11.31
N PHE A 147 -7.18 -12.93 -11.13
CA PHE A 147 -8.05 -11.75 -11.02
C PHE A 147 -8.86 -11.53 -12.30
N LEU A 148 -8.22 -11.62 -13.47
CA LEU A 148 -8.87 -11.44 -14.76
C LEU A 148 -9.94 -12.52 -15.00
N GLU A 149 -9.63 -13.79 -14.68
CA GLU A 149 -10.57 -14.90 -14.79
C GLU A 149 -11.80 -14.70 -13.89
N LEU A 150 -11.58 -14.46 -12.59
CA LEU A 150 -12.65 -14.27 -11.61
C LEU A 150 -13.50 -13.02 -11.86
N THR A 151 -12.92 -11.98 -12.46
CA THR A 151 -13.63 -10.75 -12.75
C THR A 151 -14.30 -10.71 -14.12
N GLY A 152 -14.10 -11.76 -14.97
CA GLY A 152 -14.65 -11.82 -16.33
C GLY A 152 -14.00 -10.83 -17.30
N ALA A 153 -12.80 -10.31 -16.98
CA ALA A 153 -12.09 -9.36 -17.85
C ALA A 153 -11.49 -10.03 -19.10
N GLN A 154 -11.50 -11.36 -19.18
CA GLN A 154 -11.09 -12.13 -20.37
C GLN A 154 -12.02 -11.90 -21.57
N GLU A 155 -13.31 -11.60 -21.36
CA GLU A 155 -14.24 -11.28 -22.45
C GLU A 155 -13.78 -10.07 -23.28
N ASN A 156 -13.04 -9.12 -22.67
CA ASN A 156 -12.51 -7.97 -23.40
C ASN A 156 -11.29 -8.33 -24.27
N ALA A 157 -10.51 -9.35 -23.92
CA ALA A 157 -9.38 -9.79 -24.74
C ALA A 157 -9.87 -10.47 -26.04
N GLU A 158 -10.92 -11.28 -25.97
CA GLU A 158 -11.56 -11.90 -27.16
C GLU A 158 -12.18 -10.83 -28.08
N LEU A 159 -12.76 -9.76 -27.50
CA LEU A 159 -13.27 -8.62 -28.28
C LEU A 159 -12.16 -7.86 -29.00
N ILE A 160 -11.00 -7.64 -28.36
CA ILE A 160 -9.84 -6.99 -28.98
C ILE A 160 -9.30 -7.86 -30.12
N GLN A 161 -9.16 -9.15 -29.92
CA GLN A 161 -8.69 -10.08 -30.94
C GLN A 161 -9.64 -10.13 -32.14
N SER A 162 -10.96 -10.10 -31.91
CA SER A 162 -11.95 -10.02 -33.00
C SER A 162 -11.90 -8.70 -33.81
N LEU A 163 -11.46 -7.59 -33.17
CA LEU A 163 -11.26 -6.31 -33.85
C LEU A 163 -9.98 -6.30 -34.71
N GLU A 164 -8.95 -7.02 -34.31
CA GLU A 164 -7.71 -7.16 -35.10
C GLU A 164 -7.94 -8.06 -36.32
N GLU A 165 -8.68 -9.17 -36.17
CA GLU A 165 -9.03 -10.09 -37.26
C GLU A 165 -10.03 -9.48 -38.26
N GLY A 166 -10.85 -8.52 -37.85
CA GLY A 166 -11.81 -7.81 -38.71
C GLY A 166 -11.22 -6.69 -39.61
N ASN A 167 -9.95 -6.34 -39.43
CA ASN A 167 -9.30 -5.25 -40.17
C ASN A 167 -8.45 -5.72 -41.36
N ASP A 168 -8.37 -7.04 -41.59
CA ASP A 168 -7.60 -7.65 -42.69
C ASP A 168 -8.47 -8.06 -43.93
N ASN A 169 -9.64 -7.41 -44.12
CA ASN A 169 -10.48 -7.64 -45.31
C ASN A 169 -10.73 -6.38 -46.09
#